data_7bafa7e27eb9c012b939d36d9a48b8e2
#
_entry.id   7bafa7e27eb9c012b939d36d9a48b8e2
#
_cell.length_a   1.000
_cell.length_b   1.000
_cell.length_c   1.000
_cell.angle_alpha   90.00
_cell.angle_beta   90.00
_cell.angle_gamma   90.00
#
_symmetry.space_group_name_H-M   'P 1'
#
loop_
_entity.id
_entity.type
_entity.pdbx_description
1 polymer ?
#
loop_
_entity_poly.entity_id
_entity_poly.type
_entity_poly.pdbx_seq_one_letter_code
_entity_poly.pdbx_strand_id
1 'polypeptide(L)'
;MAEKRERVAYPLTFLLKKEGDLWASLACEVDVASCGDTREEAREMLKEAVALYVTDMVESGELDKVARPVPKDGLVEFATDPPGEMHIEYHTLLVSLSAVPPTLEFLPSMVRPADCQPAVAAA
;
A
#
# COMPACT_ATOMS: atom_id res chain seq x y z
N MET A 1 19.63 -3.00 -25.46
CA MET A 1 19.34 -2.90 -25.08
C MET A 1 18.89 -2.77 -24.36
N ALA A 2 18.72 -2.78 -24.20
CA ALA A 2 18.37 -2.73 -23.53
C ALA A 2 17.96 -2.50 -22.75
N GLU A 3 17.82 -2.05 -22.57
CA GLU A 3 17.49 -1.88 -21.70
C GLU A 3 16.36 -1.96 -21.28
N LYS A 4 16.13 -2.49 -20.77
CA LYS A 4 15.06 -2.60 -20.38
C LYS A 4 14.89 -2.01 -19.20
N ARG A 5 14.14 -1.22 -19.01
CA ARG A 5 13.93 -0.67 -17.92
C ARG A 5 12.99 -1.39 -17.29
N GLU A 6 13.14 -2.02 -16.34
CA GLU A 6 12.27 -2.77 -15.66
C GLU A 6 11.53 -1.93 -14.69
N ARG A 7 10.28 -1.73 -14.92
CA ARG A 7 9.44 -0.98 -14.03
C ARG A 7 8.23 -1.82 -13.72
N VAL A 8 7.77 -1.81 -12.48
CA VAL A 8 6.61 -2.56 -12.04
C VAL A 8 5.66 -1.58 -11.38
N ALA A 9 4.37 -1.70 -11.65
CA ALA A 9 3.37 -0.83 -11.05
C ALA A 9 2.46 -1.64 -10.15
N TYR A 10 2.24 -1.17 -8.94
CA TYR A 10 1.36 -1.83 -7.99
C TYR A 10 0.22 -0.88 -7.65
N PRO A 11 -1.03 -1.27 -7.93
CA PRO A 11 -2.16 -0.47 -7.49
C PRO A 11 -2.36 -0.73 -6.00
N LEU A 12 -2.49 0.32 -5.24
CA LEU A 12 -2.62 0.21 -3.79
C LEU A 12 -3.86 0.94 -3.29
N THR A 13 -4.53 0.34 -2.34
CA THR A 13 -5.66 0.93 -1.67
C THR A 13 -5.21 1.24 -0.24
N PHE A 14 -5.25 2.50 0.12
CA PHE A 14 -4.90 2.92 1.46
C PHE A 14 -6.19 3.16 2.22
N LEU A 15 -6.35 2.48 3.34
CA LEU A 15 -7.46 2.72 4.25
C LEU A 15 -6.91 3.58 5.38
N LEU A 16 -7.59 4.70 5.65
CA LEU A 16 -7.17 5.62 6.69
C LEU A 16 -8.34 5.77 7.65
N LYS A 17 -8.13 5.41 8.89
CA LYS A 17 -9.21 5.40 9.86
C LYS A 17 -8.86 6.20 11.12
N LYS A 18 -9.77 7.06 11.55
CA LYS A 18 -9.53 7.81 12.75
C LYS A 18 -9.86 6.95 13.95
N GLU A 19 -8.91 6.79 14.86
CA GLU A 19 -9.09 6.02 16.07
C GLU A 19 -8.70 6.92 17.24
N GLY A 20 -9.69 7.56 17.85
CA GLY A 20 -9.43 8.50 18.94
C GLY A 20 -8.68 9.71 18.38
N ASP A 21 -7.53 9.98 18.90
CA ASP A 21 -6.73 11.11 18.46
C ASP A 21 -5.70 10.74 17.39
N LEU A 22 -5.69 9.48 17.02
CA LEU A 22 -4.72 9.02 16.03
C LEU A 22 -5.41 8.57 14.76
N TRP A 23 -4.65 8.46 13.69
CA TRP A 23 -5.15 7.91 12.45
C TRP A 23 -4.36 6.65 12.15
N ALA A 24 -5.07 5.56 11.90
CA ALA A 24 -4.45 4.31 11.50
C ALA A 24 -4.49 4.22 10.00
N SER A 25 -3.49 3.58 9.40
CA SER A 25 -3.43 3.42 7.95
C SER A 25 -3.08 1.99 7.59
N LEU A 26 -3.57 1.54 6.44
CA LEU A 26 -3.36 0.17 6.00
C LEU A 26 -3.30 0.14 4.47
N ALA A 27 -2.28 -0.49 3.93
CA ALA A 27 -2.17 -0.72 2.49
C ALA A 27 -2.66 -2.14 2.25
N CYS A 28 -3.81 -2.27 1.64
CA CYS A 28 -4.51 -3.55 1.56
C CYS A 28 -3.81 -4.62 0.75
N GLU A 29 -3.14 -4.23 -0.31
CA GLU A 29 -2.55 -5.20 -1.25
C GLU A 29 -1.23 -5.80 -0.77
N VAL A 30 -0.63 -5.17 0.23
CA VAL A 30 0.68 -5.61 0.72
C VAL A 30 0.71 -5.85 2.23
N ASP A 31 -0.44 -5.67 2.88
CA ASP A 31 -0.59 -5.90 4.31
C ASP A 31 0.48 -5.15 5.12
N VAL A 32 0.61 -3.85 4.86
CA VAL A 32 1.51 -2.98 5.60
C VAL A 32 0.66 -1.93 6.28
N ALA A 33 0.93 -1.67 7.54
CA ALA A 33 0.15 -0.72 8.33
C ALA A 33 1.05 0.33 8.96
N SER A 34 0.48 1.49 9.25
CA SER A 34 1.19 2.53 9.97
C SER A 34 0.17 3.40 10.70
N CYS A 35 0.59 4.57 11.17
CA CYS A 35 -0.30 5.48 11.87
C CYS A 35 0.32 6.88 11.89
N GLY A 36 -0.46 7.86 12.30
CA GLY A 36 0.02 9.22 12.43
C GLY A 36 -0.96 10.04 13.25
N ASP A 37 -0.60 11.26 13.56
CA ASP A 37 -1.45 12.13 14.35
C ASP A 37 -2.54 12.78 13.48
N THR A 38 -2.32 12.85 12.18
CA THR A 38 -3.30 13.39 11.24
C THR A 38 -3.45 12.38 10.12
N ARG A 39 -4.49 12.56 9.32
CA ARG A 39 -4.70 11.68 8.18
C ARG A 39 -3.54 11.78 7.21
N GLU A 40 -3.05 13.03 7.00
CA GLU A 40 -1.94 13.27 6.09
C GLU A 40 -0.68 12.57 6.60
N GLU A 41 -0.43 12.65 7.89
CA GLU A 41 0.75 12.02 8.44
C GLU A 41 0.64 10.51 8.35
N ALA A 42 -0.54 9.96 8.63
CA ALA A 42 -0.74 8.51 8.54
C ALA A 42 -0.51 8.03 7.10
N ARG A 43 -0.90 8.85 6.12
CA ARG A 43 -0.68 8.51 4.72
C ARG A 43 0.81 8.51 4.41
N GLU A 44 1.53 9.55 4.85
CA GLU A 44 2.95 9.64 4.54
C GLU A 44 3.76 8.56 5.26
N MET A 45 3.39 8.24 6.49
CA MET A 45 4.06 7.19 7.23
C MET A 45 3.78 5.83 6.57
N LEU A 46 2.59 5.65 6.01
CA LEU A 46 2.27 4.42 5.33
C LEU A 46 3.09 4.28 4.04
N LYS A 47 3.24 5.40 3.31
CA LYS A 47 4.05 5.37 2.09
C LYS A 47 5.48 4.96 2.45
N GLU A 48 6.00 5.49 3.55
CA GLU A 48 7.34 5.19 3.96
C GLU A 48 7.47 3.72 4.32
N ALA A 49 6.49 3.19 5.06
CA ALA A 49 6.51 1.79 5.47
C ALA A 49 6.41 0.85 4.26
N VAL A 50 5.55 1.21 3.29
CA VAL A 50 5.41 0.41 2.08
C VAL A 50 6.71 0.45 1.29
N ALA A 51 7.34 1.64 1.19
CA ALA A 51 8.57 1.77 0.44
C ALA A 51 9.68 0.90 1.05
N LEU A 52 9.76 0.86 2.38
CA LEU A 52 10.76 0.05 3.03
C LEU A 52 10.50 -1.43 2.77
N TYR A 53 9.25 -1.83 2.86
CA TYR A 53 8.87 -3.22 2.63
C TYR A 53 9.20 -3.65 1.20
N VAL A 54 8.81 -2.84 0.21
CA VAL A 54 9.04 -3.19 -1.18
C VAL A 54 10.53 -3.19 -1.51
N THR A 55 11.27 -2.19 -0.99
CA THR A 55 12.70 -2.12 -1.24
C THR A 55 13.40 -3.36 -0.69
N ASP A 56 13.01 -3.78 0.51
CA ASP A 56 13.60 -4.93 1.12
C ASP A 56 13.30 -6.19 0.30
N MET A 57 12.09 -6.33 -0.21
CA MET A 57 11.73 -7.48 -1.01
C MET A 57 12.49 -7.50 -2.33
N VAL A 58 12.66 -6.32 -2.95
CA VAL A 58 13.40 -6.25 -4.19
C VAL A 58 14.86 -6.64 -3.94
N GLU A 59 15.45 -6.10 -2.89
CA GLU A 59 16.84 -6.38 -2.59
C GLU A 59 17.12 -7.81 -2.19
N SER A 60 16.13 -8.49 -1.65
CA SER A 60 16.31 -9.87 -1.30
C SER A 60 15.89 -10.82 -2.42
N GLY A 61 15.56 -10.27 -3.59
CA GLY A 61 15.19 -11.10 -4.72
C GLY A 61 13.82 -11.73 -4.63
N GLU A 62 12.93 -11.16 -3.80
CA GLU A 62 11.61 -11.72 -3.61
C GLU A 62 10.49 -10.82 -4.11
N LEU A 63 10.75 -10.15 -5.21
CA LEU A 63 9.77 -9.27 -5.80
C LEU A 63 8.45 -9.96 -6.06
N ASP A 64 8.48 -11.21 -6.40
CA ASP A 64 7.29 -11.99 -6.67
C ASP A 64 6.44 -12.20 -5.42
N LYS A 65 6.96 -11.89 -4.25
CA LYS A 65 6.24 -12.07 -3.01
C LYS A 65 5.79 -10.75 -2.41
N VAL A 66 5.92 -9.66 -3.16
CA VAL A 66 5.53 -8.35 -2.67
C VAL A 66 4.02 -8.29 -2.41
N ALA A 67 3.22 -8.84 -3.31
CA ALA A 67 1.78 -8.85 -3.14
C ALA A 67 1.43 -9.81 -2.01
N ARG A 68 0.85 -9.24 -0.95
CA ARG A 68 0.50 -10.00 0.22
C ARG A 68 -0.76 -9.37 0.80
N PRO A 69 -1.90 -9.58 0.15
CA PRO A 69 -3.13 -8.89 0.53
C PRO A 69 -3.59 -9.23 1.94
N VAL A 70 -4.18 -8.24 2.58
CA VAL A 70 -4.73 -8.43 3.92
C VAL A 70 -5.88 -9.42 3.81
N PRO A 71 -5.95 -10.42 4.69
CA PRO A 71 -7.06 -11.36 4.68
C PRO A 71 -8.37 -10.64 4.94
N LYS A 72 -9.46 -11.21 4.46
CA LYS A 72 -10.76 -10.63 4.59
C LYS A 72 -11.09 -10.27 6.04
N ASP A 73 -10.82 -11.18 6.96
CA ASP A 73 -11.12 -10.94 8.37
C ASP A 73 -10.35 -9.73 8.89
N GLY A 74 -9.12 -9.55 8.43
CA GLY A 74 -8.31 -8.41 8.83
C GLY A 74 -8.86 -7.11 8.29
N LEU A 75 -9.41 -7.13 7.07
CA LEU A 75 -10.02 -5.94 6.50
C LEU A 75 -11.26 -5.57 7.28
N VAL A 76 -12.09 -6.54 7.62
CA VAL A 76 -13.30 -6.30 8.37
C VAL A 76 -12.94 -5.77 9.75
N GLU A 77 -11.97 -6.34 10.40
CA GLU A 77 -11.56 -5.91 11.71
C GLU A 77 -11.03 -4.48 11.66
N PHE A 78 -10.21 -4.16 10.69
CA PHE A 78 -9.67 -2.82 10.56
C PHE A 78 -10.82 -1.80 10.38
N ALA A 79 -11.80 -2.16 9.58
CA ALA A 79 -12.90 -1.25 9.28
C ALA A 79 -13.86 -1.06 10.43
N THR A 80 -14.01 -2.05 11.30
CA THR A 80 -15.08 -2.04 12.30
C THR A 80 -14.65 -2.00 13.76
N ASP A 81 -13.40 -2.32 14.06
CA ASP A 81 -12.99 -2.44 15.46
C ASP A 81 -11.63 -1.79 15.72
N PRO A 82 -11.60 -0.64 16.35
CA PRO A 82 -12.77 0.13 16.79
C PRO A 82 -13.41 0.86 15.62
N PRO A 83 -14.67 1.22 15.73
CA PRO A 83 -15.32 1.97 14.66
C PRO A 83 -14.70 3.37 14.59
N GLY A 84 -14.66 3.95 13.44
CA GLY A 84 -14.12 5.28 13.27
C GLY A 84 -14.37 5.81 11.87
N GLU A 85 -14.05 7.08 11.68
CA GLU A 85 -14.21 7.71 10.39
C GLU A 85 -13.20 7.08 9.43
N MET A 86 -13.67 6.64 8.28
CA MET A 86 -12.83 5.94 7.33
C MET A 86 -12.72 6.68 6.03
N HIS A 87 -11.50 6.77 5.50
CA HIS A 87 -11.25 7.35 4.19
C HIS A 87 -10.48 6.32 3.37
N ILE A 88 -10.79 6.27 2.08
CA ILE A 88 -10.12 5.34 1.17
C ILE A 88 -9.43 6.15 0.11
N GLU A 89 -8.16 5.87 -0.13
CA GLU A 89 -7.38 6.54 -1.15
C GLU A 89 -6.76 5.51 -2.07
N TYR A 90 -6.65 5.85 -3.33
CA TYR A 90 -6.06 4.94 -4.30
C TYR A 90 -4.74 5.54 -4.79
N HIS A 91 -3.70 4.73 -4.82
CA HIS A 91 -2.38 5.16 -5.24
C HIS A 91 -1.79 4.11 -6.18
N THR A 92 -0.85 4.52 -6.98
CA THR A 92 -0.08 3.58 -7.78
C THR A 92 1.36 3.71 -7.34
N LEU A 93 1.98 2.60 -7.00
CA LEU A 93 3.39 2.60 -6.65
C LEU A 93 4.17 2.13 -7.87
N LEU A 94 5.08 2.98 -8.36
CA LEU A 94 5.95 2.61 -9.46
C LEU A 94 7.30 2.26 -8.88
N VAL A 95 7.80 1.10 -9.23
CA VAL A 95 9.09 0.62 -8.77
C VAL A 95 10.01 0.48 -9.98
N SER A 96 11.11 1.21 -9.99
CA SER A 96 12.09 1.11 -11.07
C SER A 96 13.20 0.20 -10.58
N LEU A 97 13.34 -0.94 -11.22
CA LEU A 97 14.27 -1.96 -10.81
C LEU A 97 15.67 -1.80 -11.38
N SER A 98 15.83 -0.85 -12.29
CA SER A 98 17.14 -0.66 -12.91
C SER A 98 18.13 0.07 -11.99
N ALA A 99 17.65 0.65 -10.91
CA ALA A 99 18.50 1.35 -9.97
C ALA A 99 18.80 0.47 -8.76
N VAL A 100 19.90 0.74 -8.07
CA VAL A 100 20.25 0.02 -6.85
C VAL A 100 20.63 1.06 -5.82
N PRO A 101 19.82 1.27 -4.79
CA PRO A 101 18.55 0.57 -4.53
C PRO A 101 17.49 0.98 -5.54
N PRO A 102 16.39 0.27 -5.59
CA PRO A 102 15.33 0.58 -6.54
C PRO A 102 14.72 1.94 -6.23
N THR A 103 14.19 2.58 -7.25
CA THR A 103 13.55 3.87 -7.07
C THR A 103 12.05 3.64 -6.99
N LEU A 104 11.42 4.24 -6.00
CA LEU A 104 9.98 4.07 -5.81
C LEU A 104 9.30 5.43 -5.88
N GLU A 105 8.16 5.47 -6.51
CA GLU A 105 7.40 6.69 -6.65
C GLU A 105 5.93 6.40 -6.46
N PHE A 106 5.25 7.16 -5.60
CA PHE A 106 3.82 7.01 -5.39
C PHE A 106 3.09 8.06 -6.20
N LEU A 107 2.13 7.61 -7.00
CA LEU A 107 1.32 8.50 -7.80
C LEU A 107 -0.13 8.38 -7.37
N PRO A 108 -0.86 9.48 -7.30
CA PRO A 108 -2.26 9.40 -6.94
C PRO A 108 -2.98 8.73 -8.09
N SER A 109 -3.94 7.91 -7.77
CA SER A 109 -4.69 7.19 -8.78
C SER A 109 -6.15 7.57 -8.73
N MET A 110 -6.71 7.93 -9.89
CA MET A 110 -8.09 8.33 -9.95
C MET A 110 -8.92 7.06 -10.13
N VAL A 111 -8.28 6.00 -10.59
CA VAL A 111 -8.96 4.77 -10.85
C VAL A 111 -8.67 3.86 -9.71
N ARG A 112 -9.70 3.42 -9.00
CA ARG A 112 -9.46 2.54 -7.89
C ARG A 112 -8.95 1.24 -8.48
N PRO A 113 -8.13 0.52 -7.77
CA PRO A 113 -7.56 -0.72 -8.24
C PRO A 113 -8.59 -1.81 -8.26
N ALA A 114 -9.73 -1.47 -8.74
CA ALA A 114 -10.82 -2.37 -8.78
C ALA A 114 -10.55 -3.49 -9.65
N ASP A 115 -9.74 -3.25 -10.59
CA ASP A 115 -9.44 -4.28 -11.50
C ASP A 115 -8.67 -5.34 -10.81
N CYS A 116 -8.11 -5.01 -9.70
CA CYS A 116 -7.44 -5.98 -8.93
C CYS A 116 -8.37 -6.34 -7.86
N GLN A 117 -9.54 -5.69 -7.83
CA GLN A 117 -10.32 -5.79 -6.83
C GLN A 117 -10.93 -7.06 -6.57
N PRO A 118 -11.04 -7.94 -7.47
CA PRO A 118 -11.58 -9.21 -7.13
C PRO A 118 -10.89 -9.79 -5.93
N ALA A 119 -9.64 -9.54 -5.82
CA ALA A 119 -8.91 -10.05 -4.68
C ALA A 119 -9.35 -9.37 -3.41
N VAL A 120 -9.58 -8.08 -3.50
CA VAL A 120 -9.94 -7.34 -2.32
C VAL A 120 -11.41 -7.41 -2.08
N ALA A 121 -12.19 -7.24 -3.10
CA ALA A 121 -13.59 -7.26 -2.97
C ALA A 121 -14.10 -8.63 -2.75
N ALA A 122 -13.51 -9.58 -3.34
CA ALA A 122 -13.95 -10.90 -3.17
C ALA A 122 -13.55 -11.32 -1.77
N ALA A 123 -12.68 -10.62 -1.22
CA ALA A 123 -12.34 -10.88 0.14
C ALA A 123 -13.48 -10.33 1.00
#